data_45e077b8d248f9a0354c8466a372e6d5
#
_entry.id   45e077b8d248f9a0354c8466a372e6d5
#
_cell.length_a   1.000
_cell.length_b   1.000
_cell.length_c   1.000
_cell.angle_alpha   90.00
_cell.angle_beta   90.00
_cell.angle_gamma   90.00
#
_symmetry.space_group_name_H-M   'P 1'
#
loop_
_entity.id
_entity.type
_entity.pdbx_description
1 polymer ?
#
loop_
_entity_poly.entity_id
_entity_poly.type
_entity_poly.pdbx_seq_one_letter_code
_entity_poly.pdbx_strand_id
1 'polypeptide(L)'
;MVLGFILKIMSLSGVENDLVSEIHLDRIQAKIYLLVTCYGKMSSETISKKLKITVDDAQKASKDLMTLGAFIDISSTEFEAMHPRFTAVNMYRKMCERENIDFKRNKIVDSIGVILEKPYDDARTK
;
A
#
# COMPACT_ATOMS: atom_id res chain seq x y z
N MET A 1 5.75 12.80 13.80
CA MET A 1 5.57 12.42 15.19
C MET A 1 5.28 10.95 15.30
N VAL A 2 6.00 10.32 16.22
CA VAL A 2 5.88 8.86 16.40
C VAL A 2 4.49 8.46 16.84
N LEU A 3 3.91 9.18 17.80
CA LEU A 3 2.58 8.86 18.31
C LEU A 3 1.51 8.98 17.23
N GLY A 4 1.54 10.05 16.43
CA GLY A 4 0.57 10.23 15.35
C GLY A 4 0.68 9.14 14.29
N PHE A 5 1.92 8.72 13.98
CA PHE A 5 2.15 7.63 13.04
C PHE A 5 1.56 6.30 13.58
N ILE A 6 1.81 6.00 14.84
CA ILE A 6 1.30 4.76 15.47
C ILE A 6 -0.23 4.76 15.48
N LEU A 7 -0.85 5.87 15.87
CA LEU A 7 -2.31 5.97 15.92
C LEU A 7 -2.94 5.79 14.54
N LYS A 8 -2.34 6.39 13.50
CA LYS A 8 -2.85 6.26 12.14
C LYS A 8 -2.74 4.80 11.66
N ILE A 9 -1.62 4.15 11.91
CA ILE A 9 -1.43 2.74 11.53
C ILE A 9 -2.44 1.86 12.28
N MET A 10 -2.65 2.08 13.55
CA MET A 10 -3.62 1.31 14.33
C MET A 10 -5.04 1.49 13.81
N SER A 11 -5.42 2.71 13.43
CA SER A 11 -6.77 2.97 12.91
C SER A 11 -7.00 2.36 11.53
N LEU A 12 -5.93 1.97 10.85
CA LEU A 12 -6.00 1.36 9.52
C LEU A 12 -5.82 -0.17 9.55
N SER A 13 -5.84 -0.77 10.75
CA SER A 13 -5.63 -2.22 10.87
C SER A 13 -6.68 -3.02 10.10
N GLY A 14 -7.93 -2.53 10.04
CA GLY A 14 -8.98 -3.18 9.26
C GLY A 14 -8.67 -3.17 7.77
N VAL A 15 -8.13 -2.04 7.28
CA VAL A 15 -7.74 -1.93 5.87
C VAL A 15 -6.56 -2.87 5.58
N GLU A 16 -5.61 -2.95 6.49
CA GLU A 16 -4.48 -3.87 6.35
C GLU A 16 -4.98 -5.31 6.23
N ASN A 17 -5.93 -5.72 7.07
CA ASN A 17 -6.50 -7.06 7.01
C ASN A 17 -7.23 -7.30 5.68
N ASP A 18 -7.94 -6.30 5.18
CA ASP A 18 -8.64 -6.41 3.90
C ASP A 18 -7.66 -6.54 2.73
N LEU A 19 -6.55 -5.83 2.77
CA LEU A 19 -5.51 -5.95 1.75
C LEU A 19 -4.97 -7.39 1.71
N VAL A 20 -4.81 -8.00 2.86
CA VAL A 20 -4.32 -9.39 2.93
C VAL A 20 -5.41 -10.36 2.46
N SER A 21 -6.64 -10.22 2.93
CA SER A 21 -7.70 -11.19 2.66
C SER A 21 -8.27 -11.07 1.25
N GLU A 22 -8.40 -9.85 0.72
CA GLU A 22 -9.08 -9.62 -0.57
C GLU A 22 -8.11 -9.49 -1.75
N ILE A 23 -6.93 -8.93 -1.53
CA ILE A 23 -5.97 -8.68 -2.60
C ILE A 23 -4.81 -9.67 -2.53
N HIS A 24 -4.73 -10.40 -1.43
CA HIS A 24 -3.72 -11.43 -1.21
C HIS A 24 -2.30 -10.86 -1.12
N LEU A 25 -2.18 -9.64 -0.59
CA LEU A 25 -0.87 -9.11 -0.24
C LEU A 25 -0.36 -9.86 0.99
N ASP A 26 0.95 -10.02 1.10
CA ASP A 26 1.49 -10.46 2.39
C ASP A 26 1.46 -9.27 3.36
N ARG A 27 1.71 -9.55 4.63
CA ARG A 27 1.56 -8.54 5.69
C ARG A 27 2.55 -7.38 5.52
N ILE A 28 3.77 -7.68 5.08
CA ILE A 28 4.79 -6.64 4.83
C ILE A 28 4.37 -5.75 3.66
N GLN A 29 3.91 -6.34 2.57
CA GLN A 29 3.43 -5.57 1.41
C GLN A 29 2.27 -4.67 1.81
N ALA A 30 1.32 -5.19 2.59
CA ALA A 30 0.17 -4.40 3.03
C ALA A 30 0.61 -3.22 3.88
N LYS A 31 1.53 -3.41 4.80
CA LYS A 31 2.04 -2.34 5.65
C LYS A 31 2.78 -1.27 4.86
N ILE A 32 3.60 -1.69 3.90
CA ILE A 32 4.34 -0.75 3.04
C ILE A 32 3.39 0.04 2.16
N TYR A 33 2.40 -0.62 1.59
CA TYR A 33 1.39 0.05 0.78
C TYR A 33 0.69 1.15 1.59
N LEU A 34 0.26 0.84 2.81
CA LEU A 34 -0.40 1.81 3.68
C LEU A 34 0.53 2.94 4.06
N LEU A 35 1.78 2.62 4.37
CA LEU A 35 2.76 3.62 4.80
C LEU A 35 2.99 4.67 3.71
N VAL A 36 3.30 4.24 2.49
CA VAL A 36 3.60 5.16 1.39
C VAL A 36 2.33 5.89 0.94
N THR A 37 1.21 5.19 0.90
CA THR A 37 -0.07 5.81 0.51
C THR A 37 -0.46 6.92 1.48
N CYS A 38 -0.31 6.69 2.77
CA CYS A 38 -0.79 7.63 3.79
C CYS A 38 0.21 8.71 4.18
N TYR A 39 1.49 8.52 3.90
CA TYR A 39 2.53 9.48 4.31
C TYR A 39 3.32 10.08 3.17
N GLY A 40 3.16 9.56 1.94
CA GLY A 40 3.85 10.09 0.78
C GLY A 40 5.08 9.28 0.41
N LYS A 41 5.73 9.69 -0.68
CA LYS A 41 6.88 8.97 -1.22
C LYS A 41 7.96 8.74 -0.16
N MET A 42 8.62 7.60 -0.28
CA MET A 42 9.62 7.18 0.70
C MET A 42 10.68 6.31 0.04
N SER A 43 11.88 6.33 0.62
CA SER A 43 12.94 5.40 0.22
C SER A 43 12.80 4.08 0.98
N SER A 44 13.38 3.02 0.42
CA SER A 44 13.44 1.71 1.09
C SER A 44 14.11 1.83 2.46
N GLU A 45 15.08 2.71 2.59
CA GLU A 45 15.77 2.95 3.85
C GLU A 45 14.82 3.51 4.91
N THR A 46 14.01 4.49 4.53
CA THR A 46 13.02 5.08 5.42
C THR A 46 11.94 4.06 5.79
N ILE A 47 11.46 3.30 4.81
CA ILE A 47 10.48 2.24 5.05
C ILE A 47 11.03 1.22 6.05
N SER A 48 12.27 0.80 5.83
CA SER A 48 12.95 -0.16 6.71
C SER A 48 12.94 0.33 8.16
N LYS A 49 13.31 1.59 8.37
CA LYS A 49 13.37 2.16 9.72
C LYS A 49 11.99 2.26 10.37
N LYS A 50 10.99 2.69 9.60
CA LYS A 50 9.64 2.88 10.15
C LYS A 50 8.95 1.57 10.50
N LEU A 51 9.19 0.53 9.72
CA LEU A 51 8.54 -0.76 9.93
C LEU A 51 9.42 -1.78 10.64
N LYS A 52 10.66 -1.42 10.92
CA LYS A 52 11.63 -2.29 11.62
C LYS A 52 11.85 -3.60 10.86
N ILE A 53 12.06 -3.47 9.56
CA ILE A 53 12.40 -4.58 8.67
C ILE A 53 13.73 -4.26 8.00
N THR A 54 14.31 -5.23 7.31
CA THR A 54 15.58 -4.99 6.61
C THR A 54 15.34 -4.11 5.38
N VAL A 55 16.38 -3.40 4.94
CA VAL A 55 16.31 -2.61 3.70
C VAL A 55 16.01 -3.51 2.52
N ASP A 56 16.60 -4.71 2.48
CA ASP A 56 16.37 -5.66 1.40
C ASP A 56 14.89 -6.08 1.32
N ASP A 57 14.27 -6.36 2.47
CA ASP A 57 12.84 -6.70 2.51
C ASP A 57 11.98 -5.52 2.09
N ALA A 58 12.33 -4.30 2.52
CA ALA A 58 11.61 -3.09 2.13
C ALA A 58 11.71 -2.88 0.62
N GLN A 59 12.89 -3.05 0.05
CA GLN A 59 13.14 -2.86 -1.38
C GLN A 59 12.38 -3.91 -2.20
N LYS A 60 12.46 -5.17 -1.79
CA LYS A 60 11.78 -6.26 -2.51
C LYS A 60 10.27 -6.06 -2.50
N ALA A 61 9.69 -5.79 -1.34
CA ALA A 61 8.25 -5.61 -1.23
C ALA A 61 7.77 -4.38 -2.00
N SER A 62 8.55 -3.30 -2.01
CA SER A 62 8.20 -2.10 -2.77
C SER A 62 8.24 -2.38 -4.27
N LYS A 63 9.19 -3.16 -4.74
CA LYS A 63 9.24 -3.56 -6.15
C LYS A 63 8.09 -4.48 -6.52
N ASP A 64 7.70 -5.38 -5.61
CA ASP A 64 6.52 -6.21 -5.82
C ASP A 64 5.27 -5.33 -5.98
N LEU A 65 5.15 -4.28 -5.16
CA LEU A 65 4.01 -3.35 -5.26
C LEU A 65 4.04 -2.54 -6.56
N MET A 66 5.22 -2.27 -7.11
CA MET A 66 5.32 -1.69 -8.46
C MET A 66 4.74 -2.65 -9.50
N THR A 67 5.13 -3.91 -9.43
CA THR A 67 4.65 -4.93 -10.36
C THR A 67 3.14 -5.10 -10.25
N LEU A 68 2.59 -4.96 -9.05
CA LEU A 68 1.15 -5.06 -8.83
C LEU A 68 0.40 -3.78 -9.22
N GLY A 69 1.09 -2.74 -9.64
CA GLY A 69 0.46 -1.52 -10.13
C GLY A 69 0.07 -0.54 -9.05
N ALA A 70 0.64 -0.65 -7.85
CA ALA A 70 0.35 0.26 -6.74
C ALA A 70 1.35 1.41 -6.64
N PHE A 71 2.61 1.14 -6.94
CA PHE A 71 3.70 2.10 -6.78
C PHE A 71 4.35 2.42 -8.10
N ILE A 72 4.96 3.61 -8.15
CA ILE A 72 5.91 3.97 -9.19
C ILE A 72 7.26 4.25 -8.51
N ASP A 73 8.34 4.03 -9.24
CA ASP A 73 9.68 4.34 -8.73
C ASP A 73 10.01 5.80 -9.07
N ILE A 74 10.44 6.54 -8.05
CA ILE A 74 10.97 7.89 -8.22
C ILE A 74 12.46 7.80 -8.53
N SER A 75 13.12 6.83 -7.92
CA SER A 75 14.51 6.48 -8.18
C SER A 75 14.66 4.98 -7.94
N SER A 76 15.89 4.46 -8.02
CA SER A 76 16.12 3.03 -7.80
C SER A 76 15.74 2.57 -6.38
N THR A 77 15.62 3.49 -5.43
CA THR A 77 15.33 3.16 -4.03
C THR A 77 14.18 3.96 -3.42
N GLU A 78 13.55 4.86 -4.19
CA GLU A 78 12.48 5.70 -3.67
C GLU A 78 11.18 5.43 -4.45
N PHE A 79 10.07 5.30 -3.73
CA PHE A 79 8.78 4.89 -4.30
C PHE A 79 7.67 5.85 -3.91
N GLU A 80 6.71 6.02 -4.82
CA GLU A 80 5.51 6.80 -4.58
C GLU A 80 4.29 5.94 -4.90
N ALA A 81 3.20 6.18 -4.17
CA ALA A 81 1.93 5.48 -4.42
C ALA A 81 1.06 6.30 -5.36
N MET A 82 0.35 5.60 -6.24
CA MET A 82 -0.70 6.23 -7.03
C MET A 82 -1.99 6.27 -6.21
N HIS A 83 -3.01 6.97 -6.72
CA HIS A 83 -4.25 7.20 -5.97
C HIS A 83 -4.89 5.87 -5.55
N PRO A 84 -5.31 5.74 -4.28
CA PRO A 84 -5.76 4.45 -3.74
C PRO A 84 -7.04 3.90 -4.38
N ARG A 85 -7.94 4.75 -4.87
CA ARG A 85 -9.14 4.26 -5.57
C ARG A 85 -8.76 3.52 -6.84
N PHE A 86 -7.67 3.92 -7.46
CA PHE A 86 -7.12 3.25 -8.64
C PHE A 86 -6.30 2.03 -8.24
N THR A 87 -5.39 2.17 -7.27
CA THR A 87 -4.43 1.11 -6.96
C THR A 87 -5.08 -0.09 -6.31
N ALA A 88 -6.08 0.11 -5.45
CA ALA A 88 -6.76 -1.01 -4.80
C ALA A 88 -7.41 -1.93 -5.83
N VAL A 89 -8.16 -1.35 -6.77
CA VAL A 89 -8.83 -2.12 -7.81
C VAL A 89 -7.81 -2.75 -8.77
N ASN A 90 -6.76 -2.00 -9.09
CA ASN A 90 -5.73 -2.48 -10.01
C ASN A 90 -4.97 -3.69 -9.45
N MET A 91 -4.61 -3.62 -8.17
CA MET A 91 -3.96 -4.75 -7.49
C MET A 91 -4.90 -5.95 -7.41
N TYR A 92 -6.17 -5.71 -7.13
CA TYR A 92 -7.17 -6.77 -7.07
C TYR A 92 -7.32 -7.46 -8.43
N ARG A 93 -7.38 -6.68 -9.52
CA ARG A 93 -7.47 -7.24 -10.86
C ARG A 93 -6.25 -8.11 -11.19
N LYS A 94 -5.05 -7.64 -10.84
CA LYS A 94 -3.84 -8.40 -11.09
C LYS A 94 -3.79 -9.69 -10.27
N MET A 95 -4.29 -9.64 -9.03
CA MET A 95 -4.39 -10.83 -8.20
C MET A 95 -5.35 -11.84 -8.83
N CYS A 96 -6.50 -11.39 -9.31
CA CYS A 96 -7.46 -12.26 -9.98
C CYS A 96 -6.85 -12.93 -11.22
N GLU A 97 -6.10 -12.16 -12.01
CA GLU A 97 -5.40 -12.72 -13.18
C GLU A 97 -4.38 -13.78 -12.77
N ARG A 98 -3.57 -13.47 -11.77
CA ARG A 98 -2.52 -14.37 -11.30
C ARG A 98 -3.09 -15.66 -10.74
N GLU A 99 -4.21 -15.59 -10.03
CA GLU A 99 -4.79 -16.75 -9.35
C GLU A 99 -5.96 -17.37 -10.11
N ASN A 100 -6.18 -16.90 -11.34
CA ASN A 100 -7.21 -17.46 -12.21
C ASN A 100 -8.62 -17.38 -11.59
N ILE A 101 -8.90 -16.23 -10.97
CA ILE A 101 -10.19 -15.92 -10.36
C ILE A 101 -10.90 -14.89 -11.24
N ASP A 102 -12.22 -15.07 -11.44
CA ASP A 102 -12.99 -14.11 -12.21
C ASP A 102 -12.93 -12.72 -11.58
N PHE A 103 -12.62 -11.72 -12.38
CA PHE A 103 -12.58 -10.34 -11.91
C PHE A 103 -14.02 -9.81 -11.85
N LYS A 104 -14.51 -9.58 -10.64
CA LYS A 104 -15.83 -9.03 -10.40
C LYS A 104 -15.71 -7.90 -9.40
N ARG A 105 -16.66 -6.97 -9.43
CA ARG A 105 -16.71 -5.88 -8.47
C ARG A 105 -16.66 -6.43 -7.05
N ASN A 106 -15.75 -5.91 -6.25
CA ASN A 106 -15.58 -6.31 -4.86
C ASN A 106 -15.77 -5.07 -3.98
N LYS A 107 -16.84 -5.06 -3.19
CA LYS A 107 -17.18 -3.91 -2.37
C LYS A 107 -16.14 -3.62 -1.30
N ILE A 108 -15.48 -4.65 -0.79
CA ILE A 108 -14.43 -4.46 0.21
C ILE A 108 -13.24 -3.75 -0.42
N VAL A 109 -12.84 -4.16 -1.61
CA VAL A 109 -11.75 -3.51 -2.35
C VAL A 109 -12.10 -2.06 -2.65
N ASP A 110 -13.34 -1.80 -3.09
CA ASP A 110 -13.80 -0.43 -3.33
C ASP A 110 -13.71 0.41 -2.06
N SER A 111 -14.07 -0.17 -0.90
CA SER A 111 -13.99 0.51 0.40
C SER A 111 -12.55 0.86 0.77
N ILE A 112 -11.59 0.02 0.45
CA ILE A 112 -10.18 0.31 0.69
C ILE A 112 -9.81 1.65 0.03
N GLY A 113 -10.16 1.80 -1.23
CA GLY A 113 -9.86 3.02 -1.98
C GLY A 113 -10.52 4.25 -1.37
N VAL A 114 -11.78 4.11 -0.95
CA VAL A 114 -12.53 5.22 -0.34
C VAL A 114 -11.92 5.63 1.00
N ILE A 115 -11.58 4.66 1.85
CA ILE A 115 -11.03 4.93 3.17
C ILE A 115 -9.66 5.62 3.06
N LEU A 116 -8.85 5.21 2.11
CA LEU A 116 -7.49 5.74 1.97
C LEU A 116 -7.42 7.06 1.22
N GLU A 117 -8.51 7.50 0.58
CA GLU A 117 -8.50 8.73 -0.22
C GLU A 117 -8.09 9.95 0.58
N LYS A 118 -8.69 10.16 1.75
CA LYS A 118 -8.38 11.33 2.57
C LYS A 118 -6.93 11.34 3.06
N PRO A 119 -6.41 10.29 3.70
CA PRO A 119 -5.00 10.32 4.09
C PRO A 119 -4.05 10.46 2.90
N TYR A 120 -4.38 9.89 1.74
CA TYR A 120 -3.59 10.05 0.53
C TYR A 120 -3.52 11.53 0.12
N ASP A 121 -4.67 12.18 0.04
CA ASP A 121 -4.76 13.58 -0.35
C ASP A 121 -4.08 14.48 0.67
N ASP A 122 -4.31 14.24 1.97
CA ASP A 122 -3.71 15.03 3.05
C ASP A 122 -2.18 15.01 2.98
N ALA A 123 -1.60 13.88 2.64
CA ALA A 123 -0.15 13.75 2.56
C ALA A 123 0.46 14.52 1.38
N ARG A 124 -0.35 14.91 0.39
CA ARG A 124 0.14 15.48 -0.86
C ARG A 124 -0.36 16.90 -1.14
N THR A 125 -1.15 17.47 -0.27
CA THR A 125 -1.75 18.81 -0.47
C THR A 125 -1.15 19.89 0.42
N LYS A 126 0.09 19.76 0.78
CA LYS A 126 0.79 20.76 1.59
C LYS A 126 1.42 21.85 0.75
#